data_3e6c49fc3911f03bc3b4441a8d40a3e8
#
_entry.id   3e6c49fc3911f03bc3b4441a8d40a3e8
#
_cell.length_a   1.000
_cell.length_b   1.000
_cell.length_c   1.000
_cell.angle_alpha   90.00
_cell.angle_beta   90.00
_cell.angle_gamma   90.00
#
_symmetry.space_group_name_H-M   'P 1'
#
loop_
_entity.id
_entity.type
_entity.pdbx_description
1 polymer ?
#
loop_
_entity_poly.entity_id
_entity_poly.type
_entity_poly.pdbx_seq_one_letter_code
_entity_poly.pdbx_strand_id
1 'polypeptide(L)'
;KFPNAKLVVHPRGARHMAEPSKLIAGVTAVYGAEYVAKMYGEILPIPAERIIEAADETTISLNGRELLCIDTPGHARHHNCIIDQQTQGIFTGDMFGLSYRELDTDGRAFIFPTTTPTQFDPDEMRASIARLLSYQPSAMYLTHFGQITDLVKLSEDLLRHISALTQ
;
A
#
# COMPACT_ATOMS: atom_id res chain seq x y z
N LYS A 1 20.81 5.65 -2.78
CA LYS A 1 20.72 5.91 -4.24
C LYS A 1 20.20 7.33 -4.54
N PHE A 2 19.38 7.92 -3.67
CA PHE A 2 18.75 9.24 -3.86
C PHE A 2 19.10 10.17 -2.69
N PRO A 3 20.29 10.79 -2.68
CA PRO A 3 20.82 11.52 -1.52
C PRO A 3 19.96 12.75 -1.12
N ASN A 4 19.24 13.32 -2.08
CA ASN A 4 18.42 14.52 -1.86
C ASN A 4 16.92 14.21 -1.71
N ALA A 5 16.49 12.95 -1.85
CA ALA A 5 15.09 12.58 -1.70
C ALA A 5 14.69 12.56 -0.22
N LYS A 6 13.45 12.93 0.06
CA LYS A 6 12.79 12.71 1.34
C LYS A 6 11.86 11.50 1.24
N LEU A 7 11.72 10.77 2.33
CA LEU A 7 10.75 9.70 2.47
C LEU A 7 9.46 10.28 3.07
N VAL A 8 8.35 10.10 2.37
CA VAL A 8 7.01 10.33 2.94
C VAL A 8 6.47 8.98 3.38
N VAL A 9 6.05 8.87 4.63
CA VAL A 9 5.60 7.59 5.21
C VAL A 9 4.55 7.82 6.30
N HIS A 10 3.68 6.85 6.47
CA HIS A 10 2.72 6.83 7.58
C HIS A 10 3.45 6.98 8.94
N PRO A 11 2.93 7.76 9.93
CA PRO A 11 3.62 8.02 11.20
C PRO A 11 4.05 6.75 11.95
N ARG A 12 3.20 5.70 11.93
CA ARG A 12 3.55 4.41 12.57
C ARG A 12 4.71 3.68 11.87
N GLY A 13 4.95 3.96 10.57
CA GLY A 13 6.06 3.39 9.80
C GLY A 13 7.38 4.15 9.97
N ALA A 14 7.33 5.45 10.32
CA ALA A 14 8.48 6.34 10.35
C ALA A 14 9.65 5.80 11.20
N ARG A 15 9.36 5.32 12.41
CA ARG A 15 10.37 4.75 13.31
C ARG A 15 11.09 3.53 12.73
N HIS A 16 10.41 2.72 11.93
CA HIS A 16 11.01 1.54 11.30
C HIS A 16 11.93 1.91 10.15
N MET A 17 11.67 3.05 9.51
CA MET A 17 12.56 3.59 8.48
C MET A 17 13.79 4.27 9.08
N ALA A 18 13.62 4.95 10.22
CA ALA A 18 14.73 5.57 10.94
C ALA A 18 15.62 4.54 11.67
N GLU A 19 15.01 3.48 12.20
CA GLU A 19 15.66 2.42 12.96
C GLU A 19 15.13 1.04 12.53
N PRO A 20 15.69 0.44 11.47
CA PRO A 20 15.17 -0.78 10.87
C PRO A 20 15.56 -2.07 11.59
N SER A 21 16.39 -2.05 12.64
CA SER A 21 16.95 -3.24 13.29
C SER A 21 15.90 -4.27 13.70
N LYS A 22 14.78 -3.80 14.29
CA LYS A 22 13.69 -4.69 14.70
C LYS A 22 12.99 -5.33 13.52
N LEU A 23 12.81 -4.57 12.44
CA LEU A 23 12.21 -5.08 11.20
C LEU A 23 13.11 -6.15 10.58
N ILE A 24 14.41 -5.87 10.48
CA ILE A 24 15.42 -6.80 9.97
C ILE A 24 15.45 -8.07 10.81
N ALA A 25 15.48 -7.95 12.14
CA ALA A 25 15.46 -9.10 13.05
C ALA A 25 14.21 -9.96 12.85
N GLY A 26 13.04 -9.34 12.71
CA GLY A 26 11.77 -10.03 12.47
C GLY A 26 11.76 -10.80 11.15
N VAL A 27 12.16 -10.18 10.05
CA VAL A 27 12.24 -10.82 8.73
C VAL A 27 13.30 -11.94 8.73
N THR A 28 14.44 -11.70 9.37
CA THR A 28 15.53 -12.69 9.50
C THR A 28 15.07 -13.92 10.30
N ALA A 29 14.27 -13.75 11.33
CA ALA A 29 13.72 -14.86 12.11
C ALA A 29 12.79 -15.76 11.28
N VAL A 30 12.10 -15.20 10.28
CA VAL A 30 11.17 -15.95 9.42
C VAL A 30 11.90 -16.62 8.25
N TYR A 31 12.74 -15.87 7.53
CA TYR A 31 13.31 -16.31 6.25
C TYR A 31 14.78 -16.72 6.34
N GLY A 32 15.46 -16.45 7.45
CA GLY A 32 16.90 -16.69 7.61
C GLY A 32 17.77 -15.55 7.09
N ALA A 33 18.96 -15.40 7.69
CA ALA A 33 19.87 -14.27 7.42
C ALA A 33 20.41 -14.29 5.97
N GLU A 34 20.72 -15.46 5.44
CA GLU A 34 21.24 -15.60 4.08
C GLU A 34 20.22 -15.16 3.03
N TYR A 35 18.95 -15.55 3.20
CA TYR A 35 17.87 -15.15 2.32
C TYR A 35 17.65 -13.62 2.36
N VAL A 36 17.62 -13.04 3.57
CA VAL A 36 17.42 -11.60 3.75
C VAL A 36 18.56 -10.81 3.10
N ALA A 37 19.82 -11.21 3.32
CA ALA A 37 20.97 -10.56 2.71
C ALA A 37 20.95 -10.66 1.18
N LYS A 38 20.56 -11.80 0.63
CA LYS A 38 20.46 -12.02 -0.82
C LYS A 38 19.37 -11.19 -1.47
N MET A 39 18.18 -11.11 -0.85
CA MET A 39 17.00 -10.47 -1.43
C MET A 39 16.99 -8.95 -1.24
N TYR A 40 17.41 -8.47 -0.07
CA TYR A 40 17.30 -7.05 0.30
C TYR A 40 18.66 -6.34 0.35
N GLY A 41 19.76 -7.09 0.40
CA GLY A 41 21.08 -6.51 0.60
C GLY A 41 21.23 -5.83 1.96
N GLU A 42 21.99 -4.75 2.00
CA GLU A 42 22.14 -3.92 3.20
C GLU A 42 20.97 -2.93 3.33
N ILE A 43 20.21 -3.05 4.41
CA ILE A 43 19.10 -2.15 4.74
C ILE A 43 19.63 -1.03 5.63
N LEU A 44 19.78 0.16 5.05
CA LEU A 44 20.30 1.33 5.75
C LEU A 44 19.15 2.14 6.38
N PRO A 45 19.38 2.70 7.60
CA PRO A 45 18.43 3.62 8.21
C PRO A 45 18.32 4.91 7.38
N ILE A 46 17.13 5.51 7.41
CA ILE A 46 16.89 6.82 6.79
C ILE A 46 17.06 7.89 7.87
N PRO A 47 17.94 8.89 7.67
CA PRO A 47 18.09 10.00 8.62
C PRO A 47 16.72 10.66 8.92
N ALA A 48 16.47 10.95 10.20
CA ALA A 48 15.17 11.45 10.65
C ALA A 48 14.75 12.76 9.94
N GLU A 49 15.70 13.63 9.64
CA GLU A 49 15.49 14.89 8.92
C GLU A 49 15.06 14.70 7.45
N ARG A 50 15.15 13.49 6.95
CA ARG A 50 14.69 13.11 5.61
C ARG A 50 13.35 12.39 5.62
N ILE A 51 12.77 12.15 6.79
CA ILE A 51 11.46 11.49 6.94
C ILE A 51 10.40 12.57 7.12
N ILE A 52 9.35 12.48 6.32
CA ILE A 52 8.12 13.28 6.44
C ILE A 52 7.02 12.31 6.89
N GLU A 53 6.51 12.51 8.08
CA GLU A 53 5.35 11.76 8.56
C GLU A 53 4.07 12.32 7.93
N ALA A 54 3.41 11.51 7.13
CA ALA A 54 2.14 11.83 6.51
C ALA A 54 1.02 11.16 7.32
N ALA A 55 0.41 11.91 8.21
CA ALA A 55 -0.84 11.51 8.89
C ALA A 55 -2.00 11.52 7.89
N ASP A 56 -3.17 11.05 8.35
CA ASP A 56 -4.39 11.06 7.53
C ASP A 56 -4.67 12.47 6.98
N GLU A 57 -5.07 12.53 5.72
CA GLU A 57 -5.39 13.77 4.98
C GLU A 57 -4.21 14.76 4.84
N THR A 58 -2.97 14.28 4.97
CA THR A 58 -1.79 15.11 4.72
C THR A 58 -1.56 15.29 3.22
N THR A 59 -1.47 16.53 2.76
CA THR A 59 -1.08 16.87 1.37
C THR A 59 0.42 17.11 1.26
N ILE A 60 1.05 16.46 0.29
CA ILE A 60 2.47 16.61 -0.05
C ILE A 60 2.58 17.19 -1.45
N SER A 61 3.35 18.26 -1.61
CA SER A 61 3.65 18.80 -2.94
C SER A 61 4.91 18.14 -3.53
N LEU A 62 4.76 17.51 -4.67
CA LEU A 62 5.84 16.94 -5.46
C LEU A 62 6.04 17.77 -6.73
N ASN A 63 6.95 18.74 -6.69
CA ASN A 63 7.23 19.64 -7.81
C ASN A 63 5.95 20.32 -8.37
N GLY A 64 5.11 20.83 -7.46
CA GLY A 64 3.85 21.49 -7.80
C GLY A 64 2.65 20.55 -8.01
N ARG A 65 2.85 19.24 -7.92
CA ARG A 65 1.80 18.22 -7.98
C ARG A 65 1.36 17.87 -6.56
N GLU A 66 0.11 18.13 -6.26
CA GLU A 66 -0.46 17.88 -4.94
C GLU A 66 -0.91 16.41 -4.80
N LEU A 67 -0.31 15.73 -3.83
CA LEU A 67 -0.55 14.33 -3.50
C LEU A 67 -1.17 14.26 -2.10
N LEU A 68 -2.41 13.79 -1.99
CA LEU A 68 -3.10 13.61 -0.72
C LEU A 68 -2.83 12.20 -0.18
N CYS A 69 -2.19 12.13 0.97
CA CYS A 69 -1.99 10.87 1.71
C CYS A 69 -3.20 10.61 2.60
N ILE A 70 -3.81 9.45 2.50
CA ILE A 70 -4.94 9.04 3.34
C ILE A 70 -4.63 7.75 4.07
N ASP A 71 -5.00 7.68 5.35
CA ASP A 71 -4.87 6.47 6.15
C ASP A 71 -5.87 5.41 5.69
N THR A 72 -5.38 4.22 5.42
CA THR A 72 -6.18 3.10 4.89
C THR A 72 -5.77 1.81 5.60
N PRO A 73 -6.18 1.63 6.86
CA PRO A 73 -5.92 0.40 7.59
C PRO A 73 -6.70 -0.78 7.00
N GLY A 74 -6.28 -2.00 7.35
CA GLY A 74 -6.92 -3.25 6.94
C GLY A 74 -5.93 -4.27 6.41
N HIS A 75 -5.07 -3.90 5.46
CA HIS A 75 -3.90 -4.71 5.10
C HIS A 75 -2.84 -4.65 6.21
N ALA A 76 -2.54 -3.44 6.68
CA ALA A 76 -1.66 -3.17 7.81
C ALA A 76 -2.09 -1.88 8.50
N ARG A 77 -1.79 -1.76 9.81
CA ARG A 77 -2.15 -0.57 10.61
C ARG A 77 -1.40 0.71 10.25
N HIS A 78 -0.39 0.62 9.43
CA HIS A 78 0.42 1.74 8.94
C HIS A 78 0.30 1.92 7.43
N HIS A 79 -0.75 1.33 6.85
CA HIS A 79 -1.00 1.45 5.42
C HIS A 79 -1.62 2.80 5.09
N ASN A 80 -1.14 3.44 4.04
CA ASN A 80 -1.73 4.64 3.46
C ASN A 80 -1.82 4.52 1.94
N CYS A 81 -2.81 5.18 1.36
CA CYS A 81 -2.93 5.38 -0.07
C CYS A 81 -2.61 6.83 -0.43
N ILE A 82 -2.24 7.06 -1.67
CA ILE A 82 -1.87 8.39 -2.16
C ILE A 82 -2.79 8.76 -3.33
N ILE A 83 -3.51 9.86 -3.19
CA ILE A 83 -4.40 10.40 -4.23
C ILE A 83 -3.66 11.51 -4.96
N ASP A 84 -3.50 11.34 -6.26
CA ASP A 84 -3.04 12.40 -7.13
C ASP A 84 -4.23 13.30 -7.50
N GLN A 85 -4.27 14.47 -6.91
CA GLN A 85 -5.40 15.38 -7.07
C GLN A 85 -5.54 15.91 -8.51
N GLN A 86 -4.47 15.90 -9.29
CA GLN A 86 -4.50 16.37 -10.67
C GLN A 86 -5.16 15.37 -11.62
N THR A 87 -4.87 14.08 -11.46
CA THR A 87 -5.39 13.02 -12.34
C THR A 87 -6.58 12.26 -11.77
N GLN A 88 -6.90 12.50 -10.49
CA GLN A 88 -7.88 11.70 -9.73
C GLN A 88 -7.52 10.21 -9.71
N GLY A 89 -6.23 9.90 -9.83
CA GLY A 89 -5.71 8.55 -9.71
C GLY A 89 -5.29 8.24 -8.27
N ILE A 90 -5.46 7.01 -7.82
CA ILE A 90 -5.05 6.58 -6.48
C ILE A 90 -3.97 5.51 -6.58
N PHE A 91 -2.83 5.76 -5.93
CA PHE A 91 -1.83 4.73 -5.64
C PHE A 91 -2.25 4.00 -4.38
N THR A 92 -2.70 2.76 -4.53
CA THR A 92 -3.42 2.04 -3.49
C THR A 92 -2.52 1.21 -2.57
N GLY A 93 -1.21 1.14 -2.85
CA GLY A 93 -0.40 0.15 -2.16
C GLY A 93 -1.04 -1.24 -2.28
N ASP A 94 -1.19 -1.91 -1.16
CA ASP A 94 -1.81 -3.24 -1.09
C ASP A 94 -3.30 -3.20 -0.69
N MET A 95 -3.87 -2.02 -0.52
CA MET A 95 -5.25 -1.87 -0.02
C MET A 95 -6.31 -2.34 -1.01
N PHE A 96 -6.10 -2.11 -2.32
CA PHE A 96 -7.05 -2.53 -3.34
C PHE A 96 -6.66 -3.84 -4.02
N GLY A 97 -5.92 -4.70 -3.29
CA GLY A 97 -5.57 -6.03 -3.73
C GLY A 97 -4.44 -6.09 -4.77
N LEU A 98 -4.36 -7.23 -5.41
CA LEU A 98 -3.45 -7.54 -6.50
C LEU A 98 -4.22 -8.02 -7.74
N SER A 99 -3.66 -7.80 -8.93
CA SER A 99 -4.36 -8.05 -10.19
C SER A 99 -3.41 -8.62 -11.24
N TYR A 100 -3.13 -9.92 -11.15
CA TYR A 100 -2.27 -10.63 -12.12
C TYR A 100 -2.97 -10.75 -13.46
N ARG A 101 -2.38 -10.15 -14.51
CA ARG A 101 -2.95 -10.19 -15.87
C ARG A 101 -3.04 -11.58 -16.45
N GLU A 102 -2.15 -12.49 -16.03
CA GLU A 102 -2.14 -13.91 -16.42
C GLU A 102 -3.37 -14.69 -15.95
N LEU A 103 -4.08 -14.16 -14.96
CA LEU A 103 -5.31 -14.73 -14.41
C LEU A 103 -6.59 -14.07 -14.95
N ASP A 104 -6.45 -13.10 -15.86
CA ASP A 104 -7.60 -12.50 -16.52
C ASP A 104 -8.34 -13.55 -17.35
N THR A 105 -9.67 -13.58 -17.26
CA THR A 105 -10.50 -14.56 -17.94
C THR A 105 -11.65 -13.86 -18.66
N ASP A 106 -11.86 -14.22 -19.93
CA ASP A 106 -12.94 -13.68 -20.76
C ASP A 106 -12.99 -12.14 -20.81
N GLY A 107 -11.81 -11.50 -20.88
CA GLY A 107 -11.68 -10.04 -20.88
C GLY A 107 -11.98 -9.37 -19.55
N ARG A 108 -12.09 -10.13 -18.47
CA ARG A 108 -12.30 -9.64 -17.10
C ARG A 108 -10.99 -9.64 -16.34
N ALA A 109 -10.68 -8.51 -15.73
CA ALA A 109 -9.53 -8.41 -14.86
C ALA A 109 -9.73 -9.27 -13.60
N PHE A 110 -8.69 -10.03 -13.26
CA PHE A 110 -8.60 -10.74 -11.98
C PHE A 110 -8.26 -9.76 -10.88
N ILE A 111 -8.86 -9.92 -9.69
CA ILE A 111 -8.48 -9.19 -8.47
C ILE A 111 -8.58 -10.10 -7.25
N PHE A 112 -7.64 -9.96 -6.33
CA PHE A 112 -7.62 -10.74 -5.09
C PHE A 112 -7.08 -9.89 -3.93
N PRO A 113 -7.63 -10.02 -2.70
CA PRO A 113 -7.18 -9.23 -1.56
C PRO A 113 -5.78 -9.66 -1.09
N THR A 114 -4.97 -8.68 -0.73
CA THR A 114 -3.66 -8.89 -0.11
C THR A 114 -3.83 -9.02 1.40
N THR A 115 -3.70 -10.23 1.91
CA THR A 115 -3.85 -10.51 3.34
C THR A 115 -2.48 -10.72 3.98
N THR A 116 -1.97 -9.75 4.72
CA THR A 116 -0.76 -9.96 5.53
C THR A 116 -1.10 -10.71 6.80
N PRO A 117 -0.27 -11.71 7.19
CA PRO A 117 -0.65 -12.66 8.24
C PRO A 117 -0.93 -12.06 9.61
N THR A 118 -0.26 -10.94 9.99
CA THR A 118 -0.26 -10.49 11.39
C THR A 118 -1.10 -9.25 11.67
N GLN A 119 -1.50 -8.49 10.67
CA GLN A 119 -2.19 -7.22 10.83
C GLN A 119 -3.44 -7.07 9.94
N PHE A 120 -3.79 -8.14 9.23
CA PHE A 120 -4.98 -8.13 8.40
C PHE A 120 -6.24 -7.98 9.24
N ASP A 121 -7.03 -6.95 8.91
CA ASP A 121 -8.33 -6.68 9.50
C ASP A 121 -9.34 -6.51 8.35
N PRO A 122 -10.26 -7.47 8.16
CA PRO A 122 -11.19 -7.46 7.04
C PRO A 122 -12.21 -6.32 7.12
N ASP A 123 -12.62 -5.91 8.29
CA ASP A 123 -13.61 -4.84 8.44
C ASP A 123 -13.00 -3.47 8.17
N GLU A 124 -11.79 -3.23 8.68
CA GLU A 124 -11.02 -2.04 8.33
C GLU A 124 -10.69 -2.01 6.84
N MET A 125 -10.37 -3.15 6.21
CA MET A 125 -10.11 -3.22 4.76
C MET A 125 -11.36 -2.85 3.95
N ARG A 126 -12.54 -3.35 4.34
CA ARG A 126 -13.82 -2.97 3.69
C ARG A 126 -14.09 -1.47 3.81
N ALA A 127 -13.90 -0.91 5.00
CA ALA A 127 -14.07 0.52 5.23
C ALA A 127 -13.09 1.36 4.41
N SER A 128 -11.83 0.95 4.33
CA SER A 128 -10.80 1.60 3.52
C SER A 128 -11.11 1.53 2.02
N ILE A 129 -11.57 0.39 1.50
CA ILE A 129 -12.02 0.25 0.10
C ILE A 129 -13.18 1.21 -0.19
N ALA A 130 -14.19 1.28 0.69
CA ALA A 130 -15.30 2.21 0.55
C ALA A 130 -14.83 3.67 0.57
N ARG A 131 -13.89 4.01 1.44
CA ARG A 131 -13.26 5.33 1.50
C ARG A 131 -12.55 5.68 0.19
N LEU A 132 -11.76 4.77 -0.39
CA LEU A 132 -11.10 4.99 -1.67
C LEU A 132 -12.10 5.28 -2.79
N LEU A 133 -13.18 4.53 -2.86
CA LEU A 133 -14.23 4.71 -3.87
C LEU A 133 -14.99 6.03 -3.70
N SER A 134 -15.12 6.55 -2.47
CA SER A 134 -15.80 7.83 -2.20
C SER A 134 -15.09 9.04 -2.84
N TYR A 135 -13.80 8.93 -3.13
CA TYR A 135 -13.04 9.94 -3.90
C TYR A 135 -13.31 9.90 -5.41
N GLN A 136 -14.13 8.96 -5.87
CA GLN A 136 -14.50 8.80 -7.30
C GLN A 136 -13.29 8.77 -8.24
N PRO A 137 -12.29 7.90 -7.95
CA PRO A 137 -11.06 7.88 -8.73
C PRO A 137 -11.31 7.50 -10.19
N SER A 138 -10.53 8.09 -11.09
CA SER A 138 -10.51 7.74 -12.52
C SER A 138 -9.81 6.40 -12.78
N ALA A 139 -8.83 6.06 -11.94
CA ALA A 139 -8.07 4.82 -11.98
C ALA A 139 -7.44 4.53 -10.61
N MET A 140 -7.12 3.26 -10.37
CA MET A 140 -6.27 2.85 -9.25
C MET A 140 -4.99 2.21 -9.77
N TYR A 141 -3.87 2.50 -9.09
CA TYR A 141 -2.55 1.97 -9.39
C TYR A 141 -2.13 1.06 -8.25
N LEU A 142 -2.16 -0.24 -8.52
CA LEU A 142 -1.84 -1.29 -7.54
C LEU A 142 -0.32 -1.46 -7.43
N THR A 143 0.18 -1.84 -6.27
CA THR A 143 1.58 -2.25 -6.10
C THR A 143 1.89 -3.48 -6.95
N HIS A 144 0.94 -4.41 -7.01
CA HIS A 144 1.06 -5.66 -7.75
C HIS A 144 0.15 -5.63 -8.98
N PHE A 145 0.81 -5.37 -10.13
CA PHE A 145 0.26 -5.45 -11.50
C PHE A 145 -0.61 -4.32 -12.01
N GLY A 146 -0.21 -3.10 -11.69
CA GLY A 146 -0.47 -1.97 -12.56
C GLY A 146 -1.81 -1.26 -12.36
N GLN A 147 -2.27 -0.67 -13.43
CA GLN A 147 -3.46 0.17 -13.45
C GLN A 147 -4.74 -0.66 -13.65
N ILE A 148 -5.77 -0.28 -12.91
CA ILE A 148 -7.14 -0.77 -13.10
C ILE A 148 -8.12 0.41 -13.23
N THR A 149 -9.21 0.22 -14.01
CA THR A 149 -10.22 1.26 -14.29
C THR A 149 -11.66 0.82 -14.09
N ASP A 150 -11.98 -0.47 -14.18
CA ASP A 150 -13.33 -1.00 -13.86
C ASP A 150 -13.50 -1.15 -12.35
N LEU A 151 -13.48 0.00 -11.66
CA LEU A 151 -13.36 0.04 -10.20
C LEU A 151 -14.60 -0.46 -9.48
N VAL A 152 -15.79 -0.23 -10.02
CA VAL A 152 -17.04 -0.70 -9.42
C VAL A 152 -17.06 -2.21 -9.36
N LYS A 153 -16.87 -2.84 -10.50
CA LYS A 153 -16.90 -4.31 -10.60
C LYS A 153 -15.76 -4.95 -9.80
N LEU A 154 -14.54 -4.42 -9.92
CA LEU A 154 -13.39 -4.98 -9.22
C LEU A 154 -13.51 -4.82 -7.70
N SER A 155 -14.14 -3.74 -7.22
CA SER A 155 -14.43 -3.60 -5.78
C SER A 155 -15.46 -4.63 -5.28
N GLU A 156 -16.49 -4.91 -6.06
CA GLU A 156 -17.47 -5.96 -5.73
C GLU A 156 -16.81 -7.34 -5.64
N ASP A 157 -15.97 -7.67 -6.63
CA ASP A 157 -15.21 -8.91 -6.64
C ASP A 157 -14.26 -9.01 -5.44
N LEU A 158 -13.53 -7.92 -5.15
CA LEU A 158 -12.61 -7.84 -4.01
C LEU A 158 -13.33 -8.04 -2.67
N LEU A 159 -14.45 -7.35 -2.46
CA LEU A 159 -15.26 -7.47 -1.24
C LEU A 159 -15.86 -8.87 -1.07
N ARG A 160 -16.27 -9.51 -2.17
CA ARG A 160 -16.71 -10.92 -2.17
C ARG A 160 -15.59 -11.86 -1.74
N HIS A 161 -14.38 -11.68 -2.26
CA HIS A 161 -13.22 -12.48 -1.86
C HIS A 161 -12.85 -12.27 -0.39
N ILE A 162 -12.85 -11.03 0.11
CA ILE A 162 -12.64 -10.75 1.53
C ILE A 162 -13.67 -11.50 2.38
N SER A 163 -14.94 -11.50 1.97
CA SER A 163 -16.00 -12.21 2.68
C SER A 163 -15.79 -13.73 2.70
N ALA A 164 -15.32 -14.30 1.59
CA ALA A 164 -15.06 -15.74 1.49
C ALA A 164 -13.85 -16.20 2.33
N LEU A 165 -12.87 -15.31 2.54
CA LEU A 165 -11.67 -15.62 3.34
C LEU A 165 -11.90 -15.48 4.85
N THR A 166 -13.00 -14.85 5.28
CA THR A 166 -13.29 -14.52 6.68
C THR A 166 -14.48 -15.28 7.26
N GLN A 167 -15.00 -16.25 6.54
CA GLN A 167 -16.01 -17.22 7.01
C GLN A 167 -15.32 -18.42 7.67
#